data_60da565bb52f47c4a6130aec2098863d
#
_entry.id   60da565bb52f47c4a6130aec2098863d
#
_cell.length_a   1.000
_cell.length_b   1.000
_cell.length_c   1.000
_cell.angle_alpha   90.00
_cell.angle_beta   90.00
_cell.angle_gamma   90.00
#
_symmetry.space_group_name_H-M   'P 1'
#
loop_
_entity.id
_entity.type
_entity.pdbx_description
1 polymer ?
#
loop_
_entity_poly.entity_id
_entity_poly.type
_entity_poly.pdbx_seq_one_letter_code
_entity_poly.pdbx_strand_id
1 'polypeptide(L)'
;MCIRDSFLTNNVFEATRGCVHPCEFCVVPTAWGRKPYQKPVHEVVADIRQHGARKLIFVDLNIIADRRYAVELFTALIPLRLQWYGLSTVLLADDDELLALAQRSGCAGLLMGLESLSTANLKGNRKGFNSPEHYARVVERLHAHGIALQGCFVFGLDEDHPDVFLKTAEFAVQARIDLPRFAVVTPFPNTPLYNRLDAEGRILTKNWELYDAQHVVFQPKHMSVQELQLGIEAAWKHAYSYSSIWRRLRHSPAPWPVRIGTNLGYRFYANNLSRFYNCDWIIGRAPAGVRLPAPDEEPSVPVAS
;
A
#
# COMPACT_ATOMS: atom_id res chain seq x y z
N MET A 1 -6.59 -4.04 10.86
CA MET A 1 -6.91 -2.66 11.33
C MET A 1 -8.00 -2.11 10.43
N CYS A 2 -9.21 -2.00 10.92
CA CYS A 2 -10.31 -1.40 10.15
C CYS A 2 -10.01 0.08 9.87
N ILE A 3 -10.29 0.54 8.67
CA ILE A 3 -10.22 1.96 8.29
C ILE A 3 -11.05 2.84 9.24
N ARG A 4 -12.07 2.26 9.90
CA ARG A 4 -12.89 2.90 10.94
C ARG A 4 -12.08 3.47 12.11
N ASP A 5 -10.89 2.91 12.38
CA ASP A 5 -10.06 3.29 13.52
C ASP A 5 -8.98 4.30 13.12
N SER A 6 -9.01 4.79 11.87
CA SER A 6 -8.10 5.84 11.45
C SER A 6 -8.50 7.15 12.13
N PHE A 7 -7.53 7.79 12.80
CA PHE A 7 -7.70 9.09 13.47
C PHE A 7 -8.08 10.25 12.55
N LEU A 8 -8.27 9.98 11.25
CA LEU A 8 -8.43 11.02 10.24
C LEU A 8 -9.91 11.34 9.97
N THR A 9 -10.71 10.34 9.64
CA THR A 9 -12.15 10.46 9.36
C THR A 9 -12.82 9.10 9.19
N ASN A 10 -14.12 9.06 9.47
CA ASN A 10 -14.99 7.91 9.16
C ASN A 10 -15.75 8.09 7.85
N ASN A 11 -15.55 9.21 7.15
CA ASN A 11 -16.26 9.53 5.92
C ASN A 11 -15.51 8.93 4.73
N VAL A 12 -16.00 7.82 4.22
CA VAL A 12 -15.42 7.07 3.13
C VAL A 12 -16.29 7.20 1.89
N PHE A 13 -15.68 7.57 0.77
CA PHE A 13 -16.34 7.71 -0.54
C PHE A 13 -15.60 6.91 -1.60
N GLU A 14 -16.32 6.51 -2.62
CA GLU A 14 -15.78 5.87 -3.80
C GLU A 14 -16.33 6.58 -5.05
N ALA A 15 -15.45 7.13 -5.87
CA ALA A 15 -15.79 7.76 -7.14
C ALA A 15 -15.54 6.82 -8.32
N THR A 16 -14.49 5.97 -8.21
CA THR A 16 -14.13 5.01 -9.25
C THR A 16 -13.80 3.64 -8.65
N ARG A 17 -14.00 2.58 -9.42
CA ARG A 17 -13.63 1.21 -9.05
C ARG A 17 -12.89 0.53 -10.19
N GLY A 18 -11.73 -0.04 -9.88
CA GLY A 18 -10.86 -0.69 -10.86
C GLY A 18 -9.57 0.09 -11.13
N CYS A 19 -8.71 -0.46 -11.99
CA CYS A 19 -7.44 0.14 -12.36
C CYS A 19 -7.04 -0.28 -13.78
N VAL A 20 -6.39 0.62 -14.52
CA VAL A 20 -5.94 0.36 -15.90
C VAL A 20 -4.63 -0.45 -15.96
N HIS A 21 -3.87 -0.51 -14.86
CA HIS A 21 -2.55 -1.15 -14.84
C HIS A 21 -2.64 -2.67 -14.67
N PRO A 22 -1.83 -3.46 -15.41
CA PRO A 22 -1.86 -4.92 -15.40
C PRO A 22 -0.83 -5.53 -14.45
N CYS A 23 -0.63 -4.95 -13.25
CA CYS A 23 0.38 -5.44 -12.30
C CYS A 23 0.14 -6.91 -11.94
N GLU A 24 1.19 -7.77 -12.01
CA GLU A 24 1.04 -9.23 -11.90
C GLU A 24 0.58 -9.72 -10.51
N PHE A 25 0.97 -9.01 -9.46
CA PHE A 25 0.58 -9.34 -8.09
C PHE A 25 -0.79 -8.78 -7.68
N CYS A 26 -1.37 -7.89 -8.50
CA CYS A 26 -2.55 -7.13 -8.09
C CYS A 26 -3.84 -7.88 -8.40
N VAL A 27 -4.70 -8.02 -7.38
CA VAL A 27 -6.02 -8.66 -7.52
C VAL A 27 -7.01 -7.79 -8.30
N VAL A 28 -6.77 -6.47 -8.41
CA VAL A 28 -7.72 -5.52 -9.01
C VAL A 28 -8.08 -5.84 -10.46
N PRO A 29 -7.11 -6.07 -11.38
CA PRO A 29 -7.44 -6.45 -12.75
C PRO A 29 -8.21 -7.77 -12.85
N THR A 30 -7.96 -8.70 -11.93
CA THR A 30 -8.64 -10.01 -11.87
C THR A 30 -10.08 -9.87 -11.39
N ALA A 31 -10.32 -9.04 -10.36
CA ALA A 31 -11.63 -8.89 -9.75
C ALA A 31 -12.58 -7.94 -10.52
N TRP A 32 -12.06 -6.84 -11.07
CA TRP A 32 -12.86 -5.79 -11.70
C TRP A 32 -12.47 -5.45 -13.14
N GLY A 33 -11.52 -6.18 -13.70
CA GLY A 33 -11.00 -5.88 -15.03
C GLY A 33 -10.14 -4.61 -15.08
N ARG A 34 -9.79 -4.21 -16.32
CA ARG A 34 -8.89 -3.07 -16.60
C ARG A 34 -9.60 -1.81 -17.08
N LYS A 35 -10.94 -1.82 -17.12
CA LYS A 35 -11.76 -0.64 -17.44
C LYS A 35 -12.40 -0.16 -16.13
N PRO A 36 -11.93 0.92 -15.53
CA PRO A 36 -12.50 1.43 -14.29
C PRO A 36 -13.97 1.81 -14.48
N TYR A 37 -14.82 1.40 -13.54
CA TYR A 37 -16.14 1.99 -13.39
C TYR A 37 -15.98 3.40 -12.82
N GLN A 38 -16.79 4.33 -13.30
CA GLN A 38 -16.76 5.73 -12.87
C GLN A 38 -18.19 6.16 -12.50
N LYS A 39 -18.37 6.61 -11.27
CA LYS A 39 -19.61 7.24 -10.85
C LYS A 39 -19.71 8.64 -11.47
N PRO A 40 -20.86 9.11 -11.96
CA PRO A 40 -20.99 10.47 -12.46
C PRO A 40 -20.53 11.49 -11.43
N VAL A 41 -19.66 12.44 -11.82
CA VAL A 41 -19.03 13.39 -10.87
C VAL A 41 -20.07 14.20 -10.09
N HIS A 42 -21.20 14.58 -10.74
CA HIS A 42 -22.27 15.31 -10.05
C HIS A 42 -22.94 14.51 -8.93
N GLU A 43 -23.02 13.18 -9.05
CA GLU A 43 -23.53 12.30 -7.99
C GLU A 43 -22.54 12.20 -6.84
N VAL A 44 -21.22 12.06 -7.13
CA VAL A 44 -20.18 12.06 -6.09
C VAL A 44 -20.25 13.35 -5.27
N VAL A 45 -20.37 14.49 -5.95
CA VAL A 45 -20.51 15.81 -5.31
C VAL A 45 -21.80 15.92 -4.50
N ALA A 46 -22.92 15.41 -5.02
CA ALA A 46 -24.20 15.41 -4.31
C ALA A 46 -24.12 14.59 -3.02
N ASP A 47 -23.55 13.39 -3.07
CA ASP A 47 -23.36 12.54 -1.89
C ASP A 47 -22.49 13.22 -0.82
N ILE A 48 -21.37 13.81 -1.22
CA ILE A 48 -20.48 14.53 -0.29
C ILE A 48 -21.23 15.69 0.37
N ARG A 49 -22.00 16.47 -0.39
CA ARG A 49 -22.81 17.58 0.13
C ARG A 49 -23.89 17.10 1.09
N GLN A 50 -24.62 16.06 0.72
CA GLN A 50 -25.67 15.46 1.55
C GLN A 50 -25.10 14.95 2.87
N HIS A 51 -23.92 14.34 2.84
CA HIS A 51 -23.24 13.82 4.03
C HIS A 51 -22.64 14.94 4.91
N GLY A 52 -22.39 16.11 4.36
CA GLY A 52 -21.82 17.25 5.09
C GLY A 52 -20.35 17.07 5.51
N ALA A 53 -19.66 16.09 4.96
CA ALA A 53 -18.28 15.77 5.31
C ALA A 53 -17.33 16.90 4.88
N ARG A 54 -16.45 17.32 5.80
CA ARG A 54 -15.34 18.25 5.52
C ARG A 54 -14.00 17.53 5.34
N LYS A 55 -13.86 16.35 5.97
CA LYS A 55 -12.71 15.47 5.83
C LYS A 55 -13.20 14.13 5.35
N LEU A 56 -12.56 13.58 4.33
CA LEU A 56 -12.98 12.30 3.73
C LEU A 56 -11.79 11.51 3.17
N ILE A 57 -12.04 10.23 2.94
CA ILE A 57 -11.10 9.31 2.27
C ILE A 57 -11.79 8.79 1.01
N PHE A 58 -11.16 8.96 -0.13
CA PHE A 58 -11.49 8.20 -1.33
C PHE A 58 -10.81 6.84 -1.29
N VAL A 59 -11.61 5.76 -1.38
CA VAL A 59 -11.10 4.37 -1.40
C VAL A 59 -10.90 3.85 -2.83
N ASP A 60 -10.92 4.76 -3.78
CA ASP A 60 -10.60 4.49 -5.18
C ASP A 60 -9.22 3.85 -5.30
N LEU A 61 -9.11 2.71 -5.96
CA LEU A 61 -7.85 1.96 -6.11
C LEU A 61 -6.78 2.73 -6.89
N ASN A 62 -7.21 3.62 -7.78
CA ASN A 62 -6.39 4.59 -8.48
C ASN A 62 -7.29 5.74 -8.95
N ILE A 63 -7.36 6.82 -8.17
CA ILE A 63 -8.26 7.95 -8.44
C ILE A 63 -7.95 8.69 -9.74
N ILE A 64 -6.76 8.50 -10.30
CA ILE A 64 -6.31 9.08 -11.57
C ILE A 64 -6.29 8.06 -12.72
N ALA A 65 -6.96 6.92 -12.58
CA ALA A 65 -6.97 5.86 -13.61
C ALA A 65 -7.45 6.36 -14.98
N ASP A 66 -8.34 7.34 -14.99
CA ASP A 66 -8.74 8.12 -16.16
C ASP A 66 -8.47 9.60 -15.90
N ARG A 67 -7.54 10.18 -16.66
CA ARG A 67 -7.12 11.58 -16.49
C ARG A 67 -8.28 12.57 -16.67
N ARG A 68 -9.15 12.35 -17.65
CA ARG A 68 -10.28 13.25 -17.94
C ARG A 68 -11.25 13.28 -16.77
N TYR A 69 -11.61 12.10 -16.28
CA TYR A 69 -12.46 11.97 -15.10
C TYR A 69 -11.82 12.61 -13.85
N ALA A 70 -10.52 12.39 -13.63
CA ALA A 70 -9.83 12.97 -12.48
C ALA A 70 -9.81 14.51 -12.54
N VAL A 71 -9.59 15.11 -13.71
CA VAL A 71 -9.68 16.58 -13.91
C VAL A 71 -11.09 17.09 -13.59
N GLU A 72 -12.13 16.42 -14.08
CA GLU A 72 -13.52 16.78 -13.81
C GLU A 72 -13.84 16.67 -12.30
N LEU A 73 -13.48 15.54 -11.69
CA LEU A 73 -13.71 15.30 -10.27
C LEU A 73 -13.00 16.34 -9.40
N PHE A 74 -11.69 16.53 -9.58
CA PHE A 74 -10.92 17.46 -8.75
C PHE A 74 -11.44 18.90 -8.92
N THR A 75 -11.79 19.30 -10.14
CA THR A 75 -12.38 20.60 -10.38
C THR A 75 -13.71 20.78 -9.64
N ALA A 76 -14.57 19.77 -9.66
CA ALA A 76 -15.85 19.80 -8.97
C ALA A 76 -15.75 19.78 -7.44
N LEU A 77 -14.65 19.28 -6.89
CA LEU A 77 -14.36 19.27 -5.45
C LEU A 77 -13.87 20.62 -4.92
N ILE A 78 -13.25 21.48 -5.75
CA ILE A 78 -12.68 22.77 -5.31
C ILE A 78 -13.67 23.63 -4.49
N PRO A 79 -14.90 23.89 -4.96
CA PRO A 79 -15.84 24.73 -4.22
C PRO A 79 -16.33 24.12 -2.90
N LEU A 80 -16.12 22.84 -2.67
CA LEU A 80 -16.53 22.16 -1.44
C LEU A 80 -15.56 22.43 -0.26
N ARG A 81 -14.35 22.95 -0.53
CA ARG A 81 -13.32 23.25 0.47
C ARG A 81 -13.06 22.09 1.43
N LEU A 82 -12.86 20.91 0.86
CA LEU A 82 -12.63 19.66 1.58
C LEU A 82 -11.16 19.52 1.99
N GLN A 83 -10.93 18.58 2.90
CA GLN A 83 -9.65 17.91 3.09
C GLN A 83 -9.84 16.43 2.78
N TRP A 84 -9.14 15.91 1.77
CA TRP A 84 -9.31 14.52 1.39
C TRP A 84 -7.99 13.77 1.26
N TYR A 85 -8.09 12.46 1.45
CA TYR A 85 -7.01 11.49 1.29
C TYR A 85 -7.47 10.42 0.28
N GLY A 86 -6.54 9.76 -0.40
CA GLY A 86 -6.90 8.74 -1.39
C GLY A 86 -5.73 7.91 -1.84
N LEU A 87 -5.94 7.08 -2.87
CA LEU A 87 -4.92 6.25 -3.48
C LEU A 87 -4.66 6.70 -4.91
N SER A 88 -3.39 6.73 -5.29
CA SER A 88 -2.95 7.12 -6.63
C SER A 88 -1.70 6.35 -7.05
N THR A 89 -1.31 6.50 -8.30
CA THR A 89 0.01 6.09 -8.78
C THR A 89 0.98 7.27 -8.77
N VAL A 90 2.28 6.96 -8.90
CA VAL A 90 3.35 7.97 -8.99
C VAL A 90 3.19 8.92 -10.18
N LEU A 91 2.43 8.51 -11.20
CA LEU A 91 2.18 9.29 -12.41
C LEU A 91 1.49 10.63 -12.14
N LEU A 92 0.76 10.77 -11.01
CA LEU A 92 0.21 12.06 -10.61
C LEU A 92 1.30 13.12 -10.44
N ALA A 93 2.46 12.73 -9.93
CA ALA A 93 3.55 13.67 -9.73
C ALA A 93 4.20 14.15 -11.04
N ASP A 94 3.97 13.49 -12.15
CA ASP A 94 4.51 13.87 -13.46
C ASP A 94 3.53 14.74 -14.29
N ASP A 95 2.28 14.91 -13.81
CA ASP A 95 1.25 15.75 -14.45
C ASP A 95 1.05 17.04 -13.65
N ASP A 96 1.65 18.13 -14.11
CA ASP A 96 1.63 19.43 -13.41
C ASP A 96 0.22 19.98 -13.22
N GLU A 97 -0.64 19.86 -14.23
CA GLU A 97 -2.03 20.32 -14.17
C GLU A 97 -2.84 19.51 -13.15
N LEU A 98 -2.73 18.18 -13.22
CA LEU A 98 -3.50 17.30 -12.37
C LEU A 98 -3.03 17.39 -10.91
N LEU A 99 -1.73 17.53 -10.68
CA LEU A 99 -1.14 17.74 -9.35
C LEU A 99 -1.62 19.06 -8.72
N ALA A 100 -1.62 20.14 -9.50
CA ALA A 100 -2.16 21.44 -9.06
C ALA A 100 -3.67 21.37 -8.77
N LEU A 101 -4.44 20.65 -9.57
CA LEU A 101 -5.87 20.39 -9.34
C LEU A 101 -6.10 19.56 -8.07
N ALA A 102 -5.29 18.53 -7.83
CA ALA A 102 -5.36 17.72 -6.61
C ALA A 102 -5.14 18.62 -5.37
N GLN A 103 -4.11 19.46 -5.37
CA GLN A 103 -3.88 20.43 -4.30
C GLN A 103 -5.10 21.36 -4.10
N ARG A 104 -5.58 22.01 -5.16
CA ARG A 104 -6.70 22.96 -5.09
C ARG A 104 -8.01 22.32 -4.65
N SER A 105 -8.22 21.05 -4.97
CA SER A 105 -9.39 20.25 -4.55
C SER A 105 -9.34 19.85 -3.08
N GLY A 106 -8.20 20.07 -2.39
CA GLY A 106 -8.01 19.79 -0.98
C GLY A 106 -7.37 18.44 -0.68
N CYS A 107 -6.64 17.84 -1.63
CA CYS A 107 -5.82 16.66 -1.37
C CYS A 107 -4.78 16.96 -0.29
N ALA A 108 -4.83 16.23 0.82
CA ALA A 108 -3.89 16.37 1.93
C ALA A 108 -2.89 15.21 2.04
N GLY A 109 -3.20 14.07 1.42
CA GLY A 109 -2.29 12.93 1.43
C GLY A 109 -2.76 11.81 0.50
N LEU A 110 -1.77 11.08 -0.02
CA LEU A 110 -1.98 10.00 -0.96
C LEU A 110 -1.21 8.75 -0.54
N LEU A 111 -1.85 7.60 -0.70
CA LEU A 111 -1.18 6.31 -0.69
C LEU A 111 -0.75 5.98 -2.11
N MET A 112 0.52 5.67 -2.29
CA MET A 112 1.09 5.27 -3.58
C MET A 112 1.93 4.00 -3.44
N GLY A 113 1.71 3.05 -4.35
CA GLY A 113 2.53 1.86 -4.46
C GLY A 113 3.85 2.19 -5.17
N LEU A 114 4.95 2.28 -4.43
CA LEU A 114 6.31 2.37 -4.94
C LEU A 114 6.86 0.97 -5.27
N GLU A 115 6.51 0.01 -4.47
CA GLU A 115 6.73 -1.43 -4.52
C GLU A 115 8.19 -1.84 -4.32
N SER A 116 9.11 -1.44 -5.21
CA SER A 116 10.50 -1.89 -5.15
C SER A 116 11.48 -0.80 -5.59
N LEU A 117 12.70 -0.88 -5.11
CA LEU A 117 13.84 -0.11 -5.61
C LEU A 117 14.56 -0.82 -6.76
N SER A 118 14.13 -2.03 -7.13
CA SER A 118 14.67 -2.79 -8.27
C SER A 118 13.84 -2.56 -9.52
N THR A 119 14.44 -1.94 -10.54
CA THR A 119 13.82 -1.78 -11.86
C THR A 119 13.49 -3.15 -12.50
N ALA A 120 14.29 -4.19 -12.23
CA ALA A 120 14.02 -5.54 -12.71
C ALA A 120 12.72 -6.10 -12.10
N ASN A 121 12.55 -5.97 -10.77
CA ASN A 121 11.31 -6.36 -10.09
C ASN A 121 10.08 -5.61 -10.62
N LEU A 122 10.21 -4.30 -10.84
CA LEU A 122 9.10 -3.49 -11.36
C LEU A 122 8.69 -3.91 -12.76
N LYS A 123 9.66 -4.13 -13.65
CA LYS A 123 9.40 -4.61 -15.02
C LYS A 123 8.84 -6.03 -15.02
N GLY A 124 9.41 -6.94 -14.24
CA GLY A 124 8.95 -8.33 -14.11
C GLY A 124 7.52 -8.44 -13.61
N ASN A 125 7.05 -7.46 -12.82
CA ASN A 125 5.68 -7.40 -12.32
C ASN A 125 4.75 -6.45 -13.09
N ARG A 126 5.11 -6.08 -14.33
CA ARG A 126 4.36 -5.16 -15.22
C ARG A 126 4.03 -3.81 -14.57
N LYS A 127 4.92 -3.33 -13.70
CA LYS A 127 4.84 -2.01 -13.06
C LYS A 127 5.96 -1.08 -13.54
N GLY A 128 6.39 -1.24 -14.78
CA GLY A 128 7.50 -0.47 -15.38
C GLY A 128 7.24 1.03 -15.58
N PHE A 129 6.05 1.52 -15.24
CA PHE A 129 5.77 2.97 -15.13
C PHE A 129 6.33 3.59 -13.83
N ASN A 130 6.70 2.77 -12.84
CA ASN A 130 7.47 3.21 -11.69
C ASN A 130 8.97 3.22 -12.05
N SER A 131 9.68 4.26 -11.59
CA SER A 131 11.14 4.39 -11.72
C SER A 131 11.73 4.77 -10.37
N PRO A 132 12.53 3.89 -9.75
CA PRO A 132 13.11 4.15 -8.43
C PRO A 132 13.95 5.43 -8.38
N GLU A 133 14.62 5.77 -9.48
CA GLU A 133 15.44 6.99 -9.58
C GLU A 133 14.59 8.26 -9.44
N HIS A 134 13.28 8.20 -9.77
CA HIS A 134 12.37 9.33 -9.69
C HIS A 134 11.60 9.43 -8.37
N TYR A 135 11.65 8.41 -7.50
CA TYR A 135 10.82 8.41 -6.28
C TYR A 135 11.09 9.59 -5.34
N ALA A 136 12.34 9.99 -5.17
CA ALA A 136 12.66 11.16 -4.36
C ALA A 136 12.02 12.44 -4.93
N ARG A 137 12.07 12.61 -6.26
CA ARG A 137 11.41 13.71 -6.96
C ARG A 137 9.89 13.67 -6.82
N VAL A 138 9.29 12.48 -6.87
CA VAL A 138 7.83 12.31 -6.62
C VAL A 138 7.47 12.85 -5.24
N VAL A 139 8.23 12.48 -4.20
CA VAL A 139 8.00 12.99 -2.83
C VAL A 139 8.14 14.50 -2.76
N GLU A 140 9.20 15.06 -3.33
CA GLU A 140 9.46 16.51 -3.35
C GLU A 140 8.32 17.27 -4.03
N ARG A 141 7.81 16.78 -5.16
CA ARG A 141 6.71 17.40 -5.89
C ARG A 141 5.40 17.36 -5.10
N LEU A 142 5.08 16.24 -4.48
CA LEU A 142 3.91 16.13 -3.60
C LEU A 142 4.01 17.08 -2.43
N HIS A 143 5.15 17.13 -1.74
CA HIS A 143 5.38 18.03 -0.62
C HIS A 143 5.29 19.51 -1.02
N ALA A 144 5.81 19.90 -2.20
CA ALA A 144 5.69 21.26 -2.73
C ALA A 144 4.22 21.68 -2.94
N HIS A 145 3.31 20.69 -3.14
CA HIS A 145 1.86 20.93 -3.26
C HIS A 145 1.10 20.67 -1.95
N GLY A 146 1.80 20.52 -0.83
CA GLY A 146 1.17 20.31 0.48
C GLY A 146 0.55 18.92 0.66
N ILE A 147 0.92 17.93 -0.16
CA ILE A 147 0.37 16.57 -0.16
C ILE A 147 1.36 15.63 0.52
N ALA A 148 0.94 14.97 1.61
CA ALA A 148 1.73 13.97 2.30
C ALA A 148 1.69 12.62 1.56
N LEU A 149 2.76 11.84 1.66
CA LEU A 149 2.87 10.54 1.00
C LEU A 149 2.89 9.37 2.00
N GLN A 150 1.96 8.42 1.83
CA GLN A 150 2.13 7.06 2.31
C GLN A 150 2.70 6.21 1.18
N GLY A 151 3.99 5.91 1.25
CA GLY A 151 4.70 5.10 0.24
C GLY A 151 4.71 3.63 0.62
N CYS A 152 4.12 2.78 -0.23
CA CYS A 152 4.06 1.34 0.00
C CYS A 152 5.16 0.62 -0.77
N PHE A 153 5.87 -0.28 -0.08
CA PHE A 153 6.86 -1.20 -0.63
C PHE A 153 6.44 -2.64 -0.34
N VAL A 154 6.72 -3.54 -1.27
CA VAL A 154 6.51 -4.97 -1.10
C VAL A 154 7.85 -5.71 -1.17
N PHE A 155 8.01 -6.73 -0.35
CA PHE A 155 9.20 -7.58 -0.30
C PHE A 155 8.88 -9.02 -0.66
N GLY A 156 9.87 -9.75 -1.13
CA GLY A 156 9.75 -11.12 -1.58
C GLY A 156 9.56 -11.26 -3.09
N LEU A 157 9.79 -10.19 -3.85
CA LEU A 157 9.86 -10.23 -5.31
C LEU A 157 11.08 -11.03 -5.78
N ASP A 158 11.04 -11.56 -7.01
CA ASP A 158 12.01 -12.56 -7.48
C ASP A 158 13.47 -12.08 -7.54
N GLU A 159 13.72 -10.77 -7.62
CA GLU A 159 15.06 -10.19 -7.61
C GLU A 159 15.44 -9.59 -6.24
N ASP A 160 14.68 -9.88 -5.20
CA ASP A 160 14.99 -9.41 -3.85
C ASP A 160 16.01 -10.35 -3.19
N HIS A 161 17.06 -9.74 -2.61
CA HIS A 161 18.07 -10.36 -1.77
C HIS A 161 17.95 -9.85 -0.33
N PRO A 162 18.56 -10.52 0.69
CA PRO A 162 18.39 -10.16 2.10
C PRO A 162 18.74 -8.71 2.49
N ASP A 163 19.50 -8.00 1.69
CA ASP A 163 19.87 -6.61 1.93
C ASP A 163 18.80 -5.58 1.50
N VAL A 164 17.77 -6.02 0.77
CA VAL A 164 16.68 -5.15 0.26
C VAL A 164 15.93 -4.43 1.37
N PHE A 165 15.74 -5.05 2.52
CA PHE A 165 14.92 -4.54 3.60
C PHE A 165 15.44 -3.23 4.19
N LEU A 166 16.70 -3.23 4.64
CA LEU A 166 17.31 -2.03 5.21
C LEU A 166 17.63 -0.99 4.14
N LYS A 167 18.00 -1.39 2.93
CA LYS A 167 18.17 -0.46 1.81
C LYS A 167 16.89 0.31 1.51
N THR A 168 15.75 -0.40 1.45
CA THR A 168 14.45 0.23 1.18
C THR A 168 13.99 1.10 2.36
N ALA A 169 14.20 0.65 3.59
CA ALA A 169 13.85 1.44 4.76
C ALA A 169 14.68 2.72 4.87
N GLU A 170 15.99 2.66 4.61
CA GLU A 170 16.86 3.84 4.60
C GLU A 170 16.52 4.79 3.44
N PHE A 171 16.24 4.25 2.25
CA PHE A 171 15.73 5.06 1.14
C PHE A 171 14.46 5.83 1.54
N ALA A 172 13.49 5.17 2.17
CA ALA A 172 12.25 5.82 2.61
C ALA A 172 12.51 6.96 3.59
N VAL A 173 13.54 6.82 4.44
CA VAL A 173 13.99 7.88 5.36
C VAL A 173 14.67 9.02 4.61
N GLN A 174 15.58 8.73 3.68
CA GLN A 174 16.30 9.73 2.91
C GLN A 174 15.37 10.51 1.97
N ALA A 175 14.46 9.82 1.30
CA ALA A 175 13.44 10.42 0.43
C ALA A 175 12.33 11.14 1.21
N ARG A 176 12.35 11.11 2.56
CA ARG A 176 11.37 11.79 3.43
C ARG A 176 9.92 11.35 3.22
N ILE A 177 9.70 10.07 2.94
CA ILE A 177 8.35 9.51 2.83
C ILE A 177 7.65 9.66 4.19
N ASP A 178 6.49 10.32 4.26
CA ASP A 178 5.82 10.65 5.51
C ASP A 178 5.42 9.39 6.31
N LEU A 179 4.89 8.39 5.61
CA LEU A 179 4.44 7.12 6.18
C LEU A 179 4.90 5.96 5.27
N PRO A 180 6.13 5.46 5.40
CA PRO A 180 6.55 4.25 4.67
C PRO A 180 5.80 3.04 5.20
N ARG A 181 5.30 2.21 4.28
CA ARG A 181 4.63 0.95 4.59
C ARG A 181 5.34 -0.19 3.88
N PHE A 182 5.54 -1.29 4.61
CA PHE A 182 6.19 -2.49 4.09
C PHE A 182 5.23 -3.68 4.20
N ALA A 183 5.17 -4.49 3.15
CA ALA A 183 4.31 -5.65 3.06
C ALA A 183 5.05 -6.82 2.42
N VAL A 184 4.59 -8.03 2.67
CA VAL A 184 4.96 -9.22 1.88
C VAL A 184 4.18 -9.18 0.59
N VAL A 185 4.84 -9.45 -0.55
CA VAL A 185 4.12 -9.72 -1.78
C VAL A 185 3.23 -10.95 -1.57
N THR A 186 1.93 -10.79 -1.80
CA THR A 186 0.97 -11.88 -1.58
C THR A 186 0.44 -12.34 -2.92
N PRO A 187 0.67 -13.61 -3.29
CA PRO A 187 0.14 -14.19 -4.53
C PRO A 187 -1.35 -14.48 -4.38
N PHE A 188 -2.20 -13.45 -4.51
CA PHE A 188 -3.64 -13.64 -4.43
C PHE A 188 -4.16 -14.59 -5.53
N PRO A 189 -5.13 -15.46 -5.23
CA PRO A 189 -5.68 -16.43 -6.18
C PRO A 189 -6.07 -15.80 -7.52
N ASN A 190 -5.83 -16.52 -8.60
CA ASN A 190 -6.11 -16.11 -9.98
C ASN A 190 -5.29 -14.90 -10.48
N THR A 191 -4.35 -14.37 -9.70
CA THR A 191 -3.40 -13.39 -10.22
C THR A 191 -2.33 -14.06 -11.08
N PRO A 192 -1.72 -13.38 -12.06
CA PRO A 192 -0.60 -13.93 -12.82
C PRO A 192 0.55 -14.40 -11.91
N LEU A 193 0.83 -13.67 -10.83
CA LEU A 193 1.83 -14.05 -9.84
C LEU A 193 1.49 -15.38 -9.17
N TYR A 194 0.23 -15.55 -8.70
CA TYR A 194 -0.20 -16.80 -8.07
C TYR A 194 -0.02 -17.99 -9.04
N ASN A 195 -0.54 -17.85 -10.26
CA ASN A 195 -0.48 -18.92 -11.24
C ASN A 195 0.96 -19.32 -11.57
N ARG A 196 1.87 -18.37 -11.62
CA ARG A 196 3.30 -18.63 -11.84
C ARG A 196 3.94 -19.34 -10.65
N LEU A 197 3.72 -18.86 -9.42
CA LEU A 197 4.29 -19.46 -8.22
C LEU A 197 3.72 -20.87 -7.93
N ASP A 198 2.44 -21.08 -8.22
CA ASP A 198 1.80 -22.39 -8.09
C ASP A 198 2.39 -23.40 -9.10
N ALA A 199 2.56 -22.98 -10.37
CA ALA A 199 3.22 -23.80 -11.39
C ALA A 199 4.70 -24.11 -11.07
N GLU A 200 5.40 -23.20 -10.39
CA GLU A 200 6.77 -23.39 -9.90
C GLU A 200 6.85 -24.21 -8.60
N GLY A 201 5.72 -24.64 -8.02
CA GLY A 201 5.67 -25.35 -6.74
C GLY A 201 6.13 -24.52 -5.54
N ARG A 202 6.02 -23.20 -5.60
CA ARG A 202 6.49 -22.27 -4.57
C ARG A 202 5.40 -21.81 -3.60
N ILE A 203 4.14 -22.16 -3.79
CA ILE A 203 3.06 -21.90 -2.84
C ILE A 203 3.21 -22.84 -1.65
N LEU A 204 3.34 -22.28 -0.44
CA LEU A 204 3.56 -23.06 0.80
C LEU A 204 2.28 -23.47 1.50
N THR A 205 1.21 -22.72 1.30
CA THR A 205 -0.08 -22.98 1.93
C THR A 205 -1.22 -22.39 1.10
N LYS A 206 -2.39 -23.03 1.13
CA LYS A 206 -3.65 -22.53 0.57
C LYS A 206 -4.62 -22.09 1.67
N ASN A 207 -4.14 -21.88 2.89
CA ASN A 207 -4.92 -21.21 3.92
C ASN A 207 -5.07 -19.72 3.59
N TRP A 208 -6.23 -19.36 3.04
CA TRP A 208 -6.51 -17.99 2.55
C TRP A 208 -6.52 -16.93 3.65
N GLU A 209 -6.67 -17.30 4.91
CA GLU A 209 -6.59 -16.36 6.04
C GLU A 209 -5.20 -15.74 6.18
N LEU A 210 -4.17 -16.42 5.65
CA LEU A 210 -2.78 -15.97 5.68
C LEU A 210 -2.41 -15.08 4.47
N TYR A 211 -3.34 -14.87 3.52
CA TYR A 211 -3.11 -14.06 2.32
C TYR A 211 -3.43 -12.58 2.59
N ASP A 212 -2.78 -11.99 3.56
CA ASP A 212 -3.08 -10.67 4.14
C ASP A 212 -1.98 -9.61 3.89
N ALA A 213 -1.05 -9.88 3.01
CA ALA A 213 0.12 -9.05 2.71
C ALA A 213 1.10 -8.89 3.90
N GLN A 214 1.02 -9.80 4.87
CA GLN A 214 1.85 -9.80 6.08
C GLN A 214 2.54 -11.14 6.30
N HIS A 215 1.82 -12.24 6.01
CA HIS A 215 2.36 -13.59 6.12
C HIS A 215 3.08 -14.01 4.84
N VAL A 216 4.17 -14.75 5.00
CA VAL A 216 4.90 -15.33 3.86
C VAL A 216 4.26 -16.66 3.50
N VAL A 217 3.44 -16.69 2.45
CA VAL A 217 2.69 -17.87 2.00
C VAL A 217 3.33 -18.59 0.82
N PHE A 218 4.54 -18.19 0.42
CA PHE A 218 5.27 -18.76 -0.70
C PHE A 218 6.78 -18.81 -0.41
N GLN A 219 7.52 -19.63 -1.17
CA GLN A 219 8.98 -19.70 -1.09
C GLN A 219 9.61 -18.57 -1.93
N PRO A 220 10.30 -17.60 -1.31
CA PRO A 220 11.08 -16.59 -2.05
C PRO A 220 12.21 -17.24 -2.84
N LYS A 221 12.68 -16.53 -3.90
CA LYS A 221 13.68 -17.10 -4.81
C LYS A 221 15.12 -17.04 -4.25
N HIS A 222 15.50 -15.94 -3.60
CA HIS A 222 16.87 -15.69 -3.16
C HIS A 222 17.01 -15.52 -1.64
N MET A 223 16.03 -15.93 -0.87
CA MET A 223 16.06 -15.92 0.58
C MET A 223 15.12 -16.98 1.15
N SER A 224 15.31 -17.33 2.41
CA SER A 224 14.39 -18.20 3.13
C SER A 224 13.12 -17.44 3.55
N VAL A 225 12.05 -18.19 3.86
CA VAL A 225 10.82 -17.64 4.46
C VAL A 225 11.13 -16.84 5.73
N GLN A 226 12.02 -17.38 6.56
CA GLN A 226 12.41 -16.72 7.81
C GLN A 226 13.16 -15.41 7.58
N GLU A 227 14.08 -15.35 6.60
CA GLU A 227 14.80 -14.13 6.23
C GLU A 227 13.83 -13.06 5.73
N LEU A 228 12.85 -13.43 4.90
CA LEU A 228 11.83 -12.49 4.43
C LEU A 228 11.02 -11.93 5.60
N GLN A 229 10.56 -12.78 6.51
CA GLN A 229 9.76 -12.35 7.66
C GLN A 229 10.54 -11.45 8.63
N LEU A 230 11.76 -11.84 8.98
CA LEU A 230 12.62 -11.05 9.88
C LEU A 230 13.08 -9.75 9.23
N GLY A 231 13.35 -9.78 7.92
CA GLY A 231 13.76 -8.62 7.16
C GLY A 231 12.68 -7.53 7.12
N ILE A 232 11.42 -7.92 6.94
CA ILE A 232 10.29 -6.96 7.01
C ILE A 232 10.19 -6.34 8.40
N GLU A 233 10.31 -7.13 9.47
CA GLU A 233 10.31 -6.59 10.83
C GLU A 233 11.44 -5.58 11.03
N ALA A 234 12.64 -5.90 10.52
CA ALA A 234 13.79 -5.00 10.59
C ALA A 234 13.52 -3.69 9.82
N ALA A 235 12.93 -3.75 8.62
CA ALA A 235 12.56 -2.57 7.83
C ALA A 235 11.57 -1.67 8.59
N TRP A 236 10.52 -2.26 9.17
CA TRP A 236 9.54 -1.54 10.00
C TRP A 236 10.20 -0.86 11.20
N LYS A 237 11.00 -1.59 11.98
CA LYS A 237 11.70 -1.07 13.17
C LYS A 237 12.67 0.05 12.81
N HIS A 238 13.41 -0.08 11.70
CA HIS A 238 14.33 0.94 11.21
C HIS A 238 13.61 2.21 10.80
N ALA A 239 12.60 2.10 9.92
CA ALA A 239 11.87 3.25 9.40
C ALA A 239 11.10 4.02 10.50
N TYR A 240 10.66 3.32 11.55
CA TYR A 240 9.92 3.92 12.66
C TYR A 240 10.73 4.05 13.95
N SER A 241 12.08 4.03 13.89
CA SER A 241 12.94 4.52 14.98
C SER A 241 12.71 6.02 15.19
N TYR A 242 12.96 6.52 16.40
CA TYR A 242 12.78 7.95 16.69
C TYR A 242 13.63 8.85 15.78
N SER A 243 14.87 8.46 15.50
CA SER A 243 15.75 9.18 14.58
C SER A 243 15.21 9.20 13.15
N SER A 244 14.71 8.07 12.66
CA SER A 244 14.12 7.97 11.32
C SER A 244 12.84 8.78 11.20
N ILE A 245 11.96 8.74 12.20
CA ILE A 245 10.76 9.57 12.27
C ILE A 245 11.14 11.05 12.20
N TRP A 246 12.08 11.49 13.02
CA TRP A 246 12.53 12.88 13.02
C TRP A 246 13.10 13.31 11.66
N ARG A 247 13.99 12.51 11.07
CA ARG A 247 14.58 12.80 9.75
C ARG A 247 13.52 12.95 8.66
N ARG A 248 12.51 12.08 8.64
CA ARG A 248 11.43 12.12 7.65
C ARG A 248 10.50 13.31 7.82
N LEU A 249 10.11 13.61 9.06
CA LEU A 249 9.03 14.56 9.33
C LEU A 249 9.45 16.03 9.39
N ARG A 250 10.74 16.34 9.35
CA ARG A 250 11.23 17.72 9.41
C ARG A 250 10.57 18.64 8.35
N HIS A 251 10.28 18.09 7.18
CA HIS A 251 9.77 18.83 6.02
C HIS A 251 8.41 18.29 5.54
N SER A 252 7.75 17.44 6.33
CA SER A 252 6.43 16.92 6.00
C SER A 252 5.39 18.04 5.91
N PRO A 253 4.53 18.08 4.88
CA PRO A 253 3.47 19.07 4.75
C PRO A 253 2.28 18.80 5.69
N ALA A 254 2.20 17.59 6.27
CA ALA A 254 1.10 17.23 7.15
C ALA A 254 1.08 18.10 8.43
N PRO A 255 -0.11 18.43 8.98
CA PRO A 255 -0.23 19.15 10.24
C PRO A 255 0.52 18.45 11.37
N TRP A 256 1.22 19.21 12.22
CA TRP A 256 2.11 18.68 13.26
C TRP A 256 1.46 17.59 14.14
N PRO A 257 0.23 17.74 14.68
CA PRO A 257 -0.37 16.69 15.52
C PRO A 257 -0.62 15.39 14.73
N VAL A 258 -1.03 15.51 13.46
CA VAL A 258 -1.32 14.34 12.59
C VAL A 258 -0.04 13.58 12.29
N ARG A 259 1.01 14.28 11.80
CA ARG A 259 2.27 13.62 11.43
C ARG A 259 2.95 12.93 12.61
N ILE A 260 2.90 13.53 13.82
CA ILE A 260 3.49 12.91 15.00
C ILE A 260 2.62 11.75 15.48
N GLY A 261 1.31 11.95 15.64
CA GLY A 261 0.39 10.91 16.14
C GLY A 261 0.39 9.67 15.26
N THR A 262 0.31 9.82 13.93
CA THR A 262 0.33 8.69 12.99
C THR A 262 1.67 7.95 13.03
N ASN A 263 2.80 8.65 13.07
CA ASN A 263 4.12 8.02 13.12
C ASN A 263 4.39 7.31 14.46
N LEU A 264 3.90 7.84 15.58
CA LEU A 264 3.97 7.14 16.87
C LEU A 264 3.08 5.89 16.88
N GLY A 265 1.90 5.95 16.27
CA GLY A 265 1.02 4.78 16.07
C GLY A 265 1.72 3.70 15.24
N TYR A 266 2.34 4.07 14.12
CA TYR A 266 3.12 3.12 13.31
C TYR A 266 4.38 2.62 14.00
N ARG A 267 5.01 3.43 14.85
CA ARG A 267 6.10 2.96 15.71
C ARG A 267 5.63 1.90 16.71
N PHE A 268 4.48 2.13 17.35
CA PHE A 268 3.88 1.10 18.21
C PHE A 268 3.63 -0.18 17.45
N TYR A 269 3.02 -0.09 16.26
CA TYR A 269 2.81 -1.22 15.37
C TYR A 269 4.12 -1.92 14.99
N ALA A 270 5.15 -1.19 14.53
CA ALA A 270 6.46 -1.73 14.16
C ALA A 270 7.17 -2.50 15.29
N ASN A 271 6.95 -2.11 16.56
CA ASN A 271 7.54 -2.78 17.70
C ASN A 271 6.67 -3.91 18.28
N ASN A 272 5.44 -4.09 17.77
CA ASN A 272 4.49 -5.10 18.23
C ASN A 272 3.94 -5.94 17.07
N LEU A 273 4.70 -6.09 16.00
CA LEU A 273 4.25 -6.83 14.81
C LEU A 273 3.73 -8.22 15.15
N SER A 274 4.44 -8.96 16.03
CA SER A 274 4.03 -10.30 16.47
C SER A 274 2.67 -10.34 17.21
N ARG A 275 2.16 -9.21 17.69
CA ARG A 275 0.83 -9.11 18.30
C ARG A 275 -0.26 -8.85 17.29
N PHE A 276 0.10 -8.22 16.16
CA PHE A 276 -0.84 -7.90 15.08
C PHE A 276 -0.85 -8.96 14.00
N TYR A 277 0.24 -9.70 13.88
CA TYR A 277 0.35 -10.87 13.01
C TYR A 277 0.35 -12.10 13.88
N ASN A 278 -0.49 -13.04 13.61
CA ASN A 278 -0.38 -14.36 14.17
C ASN A 278 0.73 -15.10 13.38
N CYS A 279 2.00 -14.75 13.69
CA CYS A 279 3.16 -15.28 12.99
C CYS A 279 3.62 -16.64 13.52
N ASP A 280 2.79 -17.32 14.31
CA ASP A 280 3.12 -18.62 14.94
C ASP A 280 3.37 -19.73 13.93
N TRP A 281 2.92 -19.55 12.68
CA TRP A 281 3.07 -20.52 11.59
C TRP A 281 4.39 -20.38 10.80
N ILE A 282 5.26 -19.42 11.12
CA ILE A 282 6.57 -19.30 10.47
C ILE A 282 7.33 -20.61 10.70
N ILE A 283 7.72 -21.26 9.61
CA ILE A 283 8.49 -22.49 9.63
C ILE A 283 9.68 -22.35 10.56
N GLY A 284 9.72 -23.11 11.65
CA GLY A 284 10.74 -23.07 12.69
C GLY A 284 10.43 -22.22 13.94
N ARG A 285 9.27 -21.51 13.99
CA ARG A 285 8.79 -20.80 15.19
C ARG A 285 7.46 -21.31 15.73
N ALA A 286 6.88 -22.33 15.11
CA ALA A 286 5.67 -22.94 15.65
C ALA A 286 5.95 -23.44 17.08
N PRO A 287 5.07 -23.17 18.06
CA PRO A 287 5.17 -23.78 19.38
C PRO A 287 5.30 -25.28 19.27
N ALA A 288 6.14 -25.90 20.10
CA ALA A 288 6.30 -27.35 20.10
C ALA A 288 4.92 -28.02 20.28
N GLY A 289 4.43 -28.74 19.25
CA GLY A 289 3.11 -29.37 19.24
C GLY A 289 2.10 -28.86 18.22
N VAL A 290 2.35 -27.73 17.56
CA VAL A 290 1.51 -27.27 16.45
C VAL A 290 2.00 -27.94 15.16
N ARG A 291 1.19 -28.86 14.62
CA ARG A 291 1.43 -29.46 13.32
C ARG A 291 1.02 -28.44 12.25
N LEU A 292 1.98 -28.00 11.45
CA LEU A 292 1.65 -27.22 10.26
C LEU A 292 0.80 -28.11 9.33
N PRO A 293 -0.32 -27.61 8.77
CA PRO A 293 -1.07 -28.39 7.79
C PRO A 293 -0.13 -28.74 6.63
N ALA A 294 -0.18 -29.97 6.17
CA ALA A 294 0.51 -30.35 4.95
C ALA A 294 -0.02 -29.49 3.77
N PRO A 295 0.80 -29.22 2.74
CA PRO A 295 0.40 -28.39 1.61
C PRO A 295 -0.91 -28.79 0.93
N ASP A 296 -1.35 -30.03 1.11
CA ASP A 296 -2.53 -30.63 0.48
C ASP A 296 -3.68 -30.94 1.48
N GLU A 297 -3.57 -30.56 2.76
CA GLU A 297 -4.68 -30.71 3.70
C GLU A 297 -5.66 -29.55 3.52
N GLU A 298 -6.82 -29.83 2.90
CA GLU A 298 -7.95 -28.90 2.90
C GLU A 298 -8.35 -28.56 4.35
N PRO A 299 -8.56 -27.28 4.70
CA PRO A 299 -9.03 -26.94 6.02
C PRO A 299 -10.39 -27.59 6.24
N SER A 300 -10.50 -28.45 7.26
CA SER A 300 -11.78 -28.99 7.69
C SER A 300 -12.63 -27.82 8.21
N VAL A 301 -13.56 -27.37 7.38
CA VAL A 301 -14.56 -26.37 7.79
C VAL A 301 -15.45 -27.03 8.84
N PRO A 302 -15.54 -26.52 10.08
CA PRO A 302 -16.53 -27.01 11.02
C PRO A 302 -17.91 -26.69 10.46
N VAL A 303 -18.67 -27.72 10.10
CA VAL A 303 -20.08 -27.58 9.76
C VAL A 303 -20.78 -27.16 11.06
N ALA A 304 -21.23 -25.90 11.12
CA ALA A 304 -22.06 -25.42 12.22
C ALA A 304 -23.35 -26.25 12.23
N SER A 305 -23.53 -27.02 13.30
CA SER A 305 -24.77 -27.70 13.65
C SER A 305 -25.79 -26.74 14.26
#